data_44e5699d98110232ab8aaa6fa7790fba
#
_entry.id   44e5699d98110232ab8aaa6fa7790fba
#
_cell.length_a   1.000
_cell.length_b   1.000
_cell.length_c   1.000
_cell.angle_alpha   90.00
_cell.angle_beta   90.00
_cell.angle_gamma   90.00
#
_symmetry.space_group_name_H-M   'P 1'
#
loop_
_entity.id
_entity.type
_entity.pdbx_description
1 polymer ?
#
loop_
_entity_poly.entity_id
_entity_poly.type
_entity_poly.pdbx_seq_one_letter_code
_entity_poly.pdbx_strand_id
1 'polypeptide(L)'
;PVGEETLGRIMDVLGKPIDNKGEIGAKKVMPIHRAAPSYEEQATSTEVLETGIKVIDLIMPIAKGGKVGLFGGAGVGKTVTLMELIRNIAAEHSGYSVFAGVGERTREGNDFYHEMTDSNVIDKVSLVYGQMNEPPGNRLRVALTGLTMAEAFRDEGRDVLMFIDNIYRYTLAG
;
A
#
# COMPACT_ATOMS: atom_id res chain seq x y z
N PRO A 1 12.98 -0.44 7.33
CA PRO A 1 13.46 -1.25 6.19
C PRO A 1 12.69 -0.91 4.93
N VAL A 2 13.35 -0.95 3.78
CA VAL A 2 12.77 -0.77 2.45
C VAL A 2 13.43 -1.73 1.47
N GLY A 3 12.78 -1.99 0.34
CA GLY A 3 13.31 -2.85 -0.72
C GLY A 3 12.53 -4.14 -0.90
N GLU A 4 12.98 -4.98 -1.82
CA GLU A 4 12.30 -6.23 -2.19
C GLU A 4 12.17 -7.22 -1.02
N GLU A 5 13.05 -7.14 -0.03
CA GLU A 5 13.01 -7.97 1.16
C GLU A 5 11.76 -7.73 2.03
N THR A 6 11.05 -6.62 1.81
CA THR A 6 9.80 -6.31 2.50
C THR A 6 8.57 -6.96 1.84
N LEU A 7 8.71 -7.49 0.63
CA LEU A 7 7.59 -8.12 -0.08
C LEU A 7 7.14 -9.41 0.61
N GLY A 8 5.84 -9.62 0.67
CA GLY A 8 5.23 -10.76 1.36
C GLY A 8 5.30 -10.69 2.88
N ARG A 9 5.74 -9.58 3.45
CA ARG A 9 5.93 -9.40 4.89
C ARG A 9 4.92 -8.40 5.46
N ILE A 10 4.58 -8.63 6.73
CA ILE A 10 3.74 -7.73 7.51
C ILE A 10 4.62 -7.03 8.56
N MET A 11 4.56 -5.72 8.58
CA MET A 11 5.38 -4.88 9.46
C MET A 11 4.54 -3.95 10.30
N ASP A 12 5.08 -3.54 11.45
CA ASP A 12 4.53 -2.47 12.28
C ASP A 12 4.97 -1.08 11.76
N VAL A 13 4.57 -0.04 12.47
CA VAL A 13 4.91 1.36 12.14
C VAL A 13 6.42 1.62 12.14
N LEU A 14 7.21 0.86 12.89
CA LEU A 14 8.67 0.96 12.96
C LEU A 14 9.38 0.11 11.90
N GLY A 15 8.61 -0.62 11.08
CA GLY A 15 9.15 -1.54 10.10
C GLY A 15 9.64 -2.87 10.69
N LYS A 16 9.21 -3.21 11.90
CA LYS A 16 9.52 -4.51 12.51
C LYS A 16 8.52 -5.55 12.01
N PRO A 17 8.98 -6.78 11.73
CA PRO A 17 8.07 -7.84 11.30
C PRO A 17 7.14 -8.26 12.43
N ILE A 18 5.86 -8.45 12.10
CA ILE A 18 4.81 -8.93 13.02
C ILE A 18 4.15 -10.22 12.52
N ASP A 19 4.70 -10.82 11.48
CA ASP A 19 4.18 -12.00 10.81
C ASP A 19 4.80 -13.33 11.31
N ASN A 20 5.60 -13.29 12.36
CA ASN A 20 6.32 -14.45 12.94
C ASN A 20 7.24 -15.19 11.95
N LYS A 21 7.64 -14.56 10.84
CA LYS A 21 8.54 -15.14 9.83
C LYS A 21 10.02 -14.78 10.04
N GLY A 22 10.38 -14.27 11.21
CA GLY A 22 11.74 -13.84 11.53
C GLY A 22 12.09 -12.44 11.01
N GLU A 23 13.33 -12.04 11.18
CA GLU A 23 13.82 -10.71 10.79
C GLU A 23 13.72 -10.47 9.29
N ILE A 24 13.43 -9.21 8.93
CA ILE A 24 13.51 -8.76 7.53
C ILE A 24 14.97 -8.45 7.24
N GLY A 25 15.57 -9.19 6.34
CA GLY A 25 16.96 -9.03 5.92
C GLY A 25 17.22 -7.79 5.06
N ALA A 26 16.47 -6.72 5.29
CA ALA A 26 16.57 -5.50 4.48
C ALA A 26 17.93 -4.82 4.65
N LYS A 27 18.59 -4.58 3.54
CA LYS A 27 19.91 -3.92 3.48
C LYS A 27 19.81 -2.41 3.60
N LYS A 28 18.64 -1.85 3.32
CA LYS A 28 18.41 -0.40 3.26
C LYS A 28 17.32 0.01 4.24
N VAL A 29 17.55 1.10 4.93
CA VAL A 29 16.58 1.76 5.82
C VAL A 29 16.43 3.21 5.37
N MET A 30 15.22 3.73 5.42
CA MET A 30 14.93 5.12 5.07
C MET A 30 14.09 5.79 6.16
N PRO A 31 14.29 7.10 6.43
CA PRO A 31 13.43 7.81 7.36
C PRO A 31 12.03 8.00 6.79
N ILE A 32 11.01 7.94 7.65
CA ILE A 32 9.61 8.13 7.24
C ILE A 32 9.25 9.62 7.06
N HIS A 33 10.01 10.53 7.67
CA HIS A 33 9.85 11.97 7.51
C HIS A 33 10.80 12.46 6.42
N ARG A 34 10.27 12.65 5.22
CA ARG A 34 10.99 13.15 4.06
C ARG A 34 10.25 14.33 3.46
N ALA A 35 11.00 15.24 2.83
CA ALA A 35 10.40 16.30 2.04
C ALA A 35 9.66 15.73 0.83
N ALA A 36 8.56 16.36 0.45
CA ALA A 36 7.90 16.03 -0.81
C ALA A 36 8.81 16.38 -2.00
N PRO A 37 8.67 15.68 -3.15
CA PRO A 37 9.38 16.04 -4.36
C PRO A 37 9.13 17.50 -4.74
N SER A 38 10.17 18.18 -5.22
CA SER A 38 10.04 19.56 -5.70
C SER A 38 9.15 19.61 -6.97
N TYR A 39 8.64 20.78 -7.31
CA TYR A 39 7.84 20.96 -8.52
C TYR A 39 8.60 20.58 -9.79
N GLU A 40 9.89 20.79 -9.81
CA GLU A 40 10.77 20.47 -10.95
C GLU A 40 10.97 18.97 -11.15
N GLU A 41 10.87 18.18 -10.08
CA GLU A 41 11.01 16.72 -10.11
C GLU A 41 9.71 16.00 -10.49
N GLN A 42 8.58 16.72 -10.56
CA GLN A 42 7.30 16.12 -10.89
C GLN A 42 7.16 15.92 -12.40
N ALA A 43 6.64 14.75 -12.80
CA ALA A 43 6.35 14.46 -14.19
C ALA A 43 5.26 15.41 -14.72
N THR A 44 5.48 15.96 -15.91
CA THR A 44 4.55 16.89 -16.57
C THR A 44 3.56 16.18 -17.50
N SER A 45 3.84 14.93 -17.88
CA SER A 45 2.98 14.13 -18.75
C SER A 45 1.97 13.32 -17.92
N THR A 46 0.71 13.33 -18.37
CA THR A 46 -0.33 12.50 -17.76
C THR A 46 -0.49 11.22 -18.57
N GLU A 47 -0.10 10.09 -18.00
CA GLU A 47 -0.36 8.76 -18.54
C GLU A 47 -1.51 8.11 -17.79
N VAL A 48 -2.37 7.39 -18.52
CA VAL A 48 -3.46 6.62 -17.92
C VAL A 48 -2.92 5.30 -17.40
N LEU A 49 -3.28 4.93 -16.18
CA LEU A 49 -3.03 3.62 -15.61
C LEU A 49 -4.16 2.68 -16.03
N GLU A 50 -3.85 1.71 -16.86
CA GLU A 50 -4.80 0.65 -17.22
C GLU A 50 -4.93 -0.33 -16.04
N THR A 51 -6.11 -0.31 -15.42
CA THR A 51 -6.38 -1.13 -14.22
C THR A 51 -6.89 -2.53 -14.56
N GLY A 52 -7.34 -2.76 -15.80
CA GLY A 52 -8.01 -3.98 -16.23
C GLY A 52 -9.46 -4.13 -15.74
N ILE A 53 -9.96 -3.18 -14.96
CA ILE A 53 -11.34 -3.13 -14.51
C ILE A 53 -12.12 -2.20 -15.44
N LYS A 54 -12.94 -2.77 -16.31
CA LYS A 54 -13.63 -2.05 -17.40
C LYS A 54 -14.35 -0.79 -16.96
N VAL A 55 -15.06 -0.83 -15.84
CA VAL A 55 -15.82 0.32 -15.35
C VAL A 55 -14.91 1.45 -14.89
N ILE A 56 -13.77 1.14 -14.31
CA ILE A 56 -12.78 2.13 -13.89
C ILE A 56 -12.13 2.74 -15.14
N ASP A 57 -11.58 1.92 -16.01
CA ASP A 57 -10.82 2.37 -17.17
C ASP A 57 -11.68 3.18 -18.16
N LEU A 58 -12.98 2.86 -18.26
CA LEU A 58 -13.88 3.52 -19.19
C LEU A 58 -14.54 4.79 -18.62
N ILE A 59 -14.98 4.75 -17.35
CA ILE A 59 -15.80 5.81 -16.76
C ILE A 59 -14.97 6.75 -15.86
N MET A 60 -13.97 6.22 -15.18
CA MET A 60 -13.14 6.96 -14.22
C MET A 60 -11.67 6.56 -14.38
N PRO A 61 -11.03 6.80 -15.52
CA PRO A 61 -9.65 6.41 -15.74
C PRO A 61 -8.72 7.04 -14.68
N ILE A 62 -7.80 6.25 -14.19
CA ILE A 62 -6.83 6.66 -13.18
C ILE A 62 -5.56 7.10 -13.89
N ALA A 63 -5.06 8.29 -13.56
CA ALA A 63 -3.76 8.72 -14.06
C ALA A 63 -2.63 8.12 -13.20
N LYS A 64 -1.51 7.75 -13.82
CA LYS A 64 -0.28 7.42 -13.10
C LYS A 64 0.14 8.59 -12.22
N GLY A 65 0.48 8.31 -10.96
CA GLY A 65 0.73 9.33 -9.96
C GLY A 65 -0.53 10.02 -9.40
N GLY A 66 -1.73 9.65 -9.88
CA GLY A 66 -3.00 10.14 -9.38
C GLY A 66 -3.38 9.58 -8.01
N LYS A 67 -4.30 10.26 -7.34
CA LYS A 67 -4.88 9.84 -6.06
C LYS A 67 -6.37 9.62 -6.24
N VAL A 68 -6.85 8.44 -5.86
CA VAL A 68 -8.24 8.03 -6.04
C VAL A 68 -8.81 7.57 -4.70
N GLY A 69 -10.00 8.03 -4.36
CA GLY A 69 -10.74 7.59 -3.18
C GLY A 69 -11.81 6.56 -3.54
N LEU A 70 -11.76 5.40 -2.89
CA LEU A 70 -12.80 4.38 -2.97
C LEU A 70 -13.69 4.48 -1.74
N PHE A 71 -14.92 4.94 -1.91
CA PHE A 71 -15.87 5.11 -0.82
C PHE A 71 -16.93 4.02 -0.87
N GLY A 72 -17.23 3.47 0.29
CA GLY A 72 -18.29 2.45 0.40
C GLY A 72 -18.44 1.95 1.82
N GLY A 73 -19.61 1.48 2.16
CA GLY A 73 -19.92 0.83 3.43
C GLY A 73 -19.24 -0.54 3.57
N ALA A 74 -19.54 -1.25 4.65
CA ALA A 74 -19.10 -2.63 4.82
C ALA A 74 -19.77 -3.55 3.79
N GLY A 75 -19.03 -4.54 3.29
CA GLY A 75 -19.57 -5.58 2.41
C GLY A 75 -19.86 -5.17 0.97
N VAL A 76 -19.42 -3.98 0.52
CA VAL A 76 -19.67 -3.50 -0.86
C VAL A 76 -18.59 -3.92 -1.87
N GLY A 77 -17.67 -4.78 -1.48
CA GLY A 77 -16.66 -5.32 -2.40
C GLY A 77 -15.38 -4.48 -2.51
N LYS A 78 -15.09 -3.56 -1.58
CA LYS A 78 -13.84 -2.79 -1.59
C LYS A 78 -12.61 -3.70 -1.62
N THR A 79 -12.54 -4.68 -0.75
CA THR A 79 -11.43 -5.63 -0.68
C THR A 79 -11.24 -6.38 -1.99
N VAL A 80 -12.32 -6.85 -2.61
CA VAL A 80 -12.27 -7.53 -3.91
C VAL A 80 -11.70 -6.63 -4.99
N THR A 81 -12.11 -5.36 -5.02
CA THR A 81 -11.58 -4.37 -5.96
C THR A 81 -10.09 -4.12 -5.73
N LEU A 82 -9.65 -3.99 -4.47
CA LEU A 82 -8.24 -3.83 -4.12
C LEU A 82 -7.40 -5.03 -4.57
N MET A 83 -7.90 -6.25 -4.31
CA MET A 83 -7.22 -7.48 -4.72
C MET A 83 -7.05 -7.55 -6.24
N GLU A 84 -8.07 -7.19 -6.99
CA GLU A 84 -8.01 -7.19 -8.46
C GLU A 84 -7.03 -6.13 -8.98
N LEU A 85 -7.01 -4.95 -8.40
CA LEU A 85 -6.03 -3.91 -8.74
C LEU A 85 -4.59 -4.38 -8.46
N ILE A 86 -4.33 -4.96 -7.30
CA ILE A 86 -3.01 -5.49 -6.94
C ILE A 86 -2.58 -6.57 -7.94
N ARG A 87 -3.47 -7.50 -8.26
CA ARG A 87 -3.20 -8.57 -9.20
C ARG A 87 -2.87 -8.05 -10.60
N ASN A 88 -3.66 -7.11 -11.10
CA ASN A 88 -3.48 -6.57 -12.44
C ASN A 88 -2.20 -5.74 -12.55
N ILE A 89 -1.87 -4.94 -11.55
CA ILE A 89 -0.60 -4.20 -11.50
C ILE A 89 0.59 -5.15 -11.45
N ALA A 90 0.51 -6.21 -10.68
CA ALA A 90 1.58 -7.20 -10.61
C ALA A 90 1.76 -7.97 -11.92
N ALA A 91 0.66 -8.35 -12.58
CA ALA A 91 0.67 -9.17 -13.79
C ALA A 91 1.04 -8.36 -15.05
N GLU A 92 0.43 -7.19 -15.23
CA GLU A 92 0.54 -6.43 -16.48
C GLU A 92 1.65 -5.37 -16.44
N HIS A 93 1.91 -4.77 -15.29
CA HIS A 93 2.87 -3.69 -15.14
C HIS A 93 4.17 -4.10 -14.44
N SER A 94 4.31 -5.36 -14.02
CA SER A 94 5.44 -5.84 -13.20
C SER A 94 5.71 -4.96 -11.99
N GLY A 95 4.65 -4.31 -11.48
CA GLY A 95 4.69 -3.36 -10.39
C GLY A 95 4.55 -4.03 -9.03
N TYR A 96 4.85 -3.27 -8.00
CA TYR A 96 4.65 -3.68 -6.62
C TYR A 96 3.52 -2.87 -5.98
N SER A 97 2.95 -3.42 -4.94
CA SER A 97 1.93 -2.75 -4.15
C SER A 97 2.37 -2.61 -2.69
N VAL A 98 1.96 -1.53 -2.07
CA VAL A 98 2.14 -1.31 -0.63
C VAL A 98 0.77 -1.05 -0.01
N PHE A 99 0.45 -1.79 1.01
CA PHE A 99 -0.80 -1.64 1.74
C PHE A 99 -0.54 -1.14 3.15
N ALA A 100 -1.06 0.03 3.48
CA ALA A 100 -1.03 0.62 4.81
C ALA A 100 -2.41 0.50 5.48
N GLY A 101 -2.54 -0.43 6.41
CA GLY A 101 -3.74 -0.63 7.21
C GLY A 101 -3.76 0.30 8.42
N VAL A 102 -4.62 1.32 8.38
CA VAL A 102 -4.73 2.33 9.44
C VAL A 102 -5.95 2.07 10.32
N GLY A 103 -5.71 1.67 11.54
CA GLY A 103 -6.77 1.42 12.51
C GLY A 103 -7.66 0.21 12.14
N GLU A 104 -7.14 -0.73 11.36
CA GLU A 104 -7.82 -1.96 11.01
C GLU A 104 -7.99 -2.87 12.24
N ARG A 105 -9.03 -3.70 12.21
CA ARG A 105 -9.17 -4.78 13.18
C ARG A 105 -8.16 -5.86 12.85
N THR A 106 -7.52 -6.44 13.86
CA THR A 106 -6.55 -7.53 13.69
C THR A 106 -7.09 -8.67 12.83
N ARG A 107 -8.36 -9.02 13.00
CA ARG A 107 -9.03 -10.04 12.20
C ARG A 107 -9.10 -9.66 10.71
N GLU A 108 -9.55 -8.45 10.39
CA GLU A 108 -9.68 -7.97 9.01
C GLU A 108 -8.31 -7.94 8.30
N GLY A 109 -7.27 -7.49 9.00
CA GLY A 109 -5.90 -7.52 8.47
C GLY A 109 -5.38 -8.93 8.22
N ASN A 110 -5.71 -9.88 9.08
CA ASN A 110 -5.35 -11.29 8.90
C ASN A 110 -6.12 -11.95 7.76
N ASP A 111 -7.42 -11.70 7.66
CA ASP A 111 -8.27 -12.20 6.58
C ASP A 111 -7.74 -11.68 5.22
N PHE A 112 -7.39 -10.39 5.14
CA PHE A 112 -6.80 -9.79 3.94
C PHE A 112 -5.46 -10.43 3.55
N TYR A 113 -4.61 -10.73 4.52
CA TYR A 113 -3.35 -11.43 4.27
C TYR A 113 -3.57 -12.83 3.69
N HIS A 114 -4.52 -13.58 4.23
CA HIS A 114 -4.87 -14.90 3.73
C HIS A 114 -5.45 -14.85 2.31
N GLU A 115 -6.36 -13.91 2.03
CA GLU A 115 -6.89 -13.70 0.69
C GLU A 115 -5.80 -13.39 -0.35
N MET A 116 -4.81 -12.57 0.01
CA MET A 116 -3.66 -12.29 -0.87
C MET A 116 -2.77 -13.51 -1.09
N THR A 117 -2.60 -14.33 -0.06
CA THR A 117 -1.83 -15.57 -0.15
C THR A 117 -2.54 -16.57 -1.07
N ASP A 118 -3.83 -16.78 -0.87
CA ASP A 118 -4.65 -17.70 -1.68
C ASP A 118 -4.73 -17.26 -3.15
N SER A 119 -4.69 -15.95 -3.39
CA SER A 119 -4.70 -15.36 -4.73
C SER A 119 -3.31 -15.29 -5.39
N ASN A 120 -2.26 -15.78 -4.72
CA ASN A 120 -0.87 -15.76 -5.19
C ASN A 120 -0.35 -14.36 -5.58
N VAL A 121 -0.78 -13.31 -4.87
CA VAL A 121 -0.30 -11.94 -5.09
C VAL A 121 0.56 -11.42 -3.93
N ILE A 122 0.65 -12.17 -2.85
CA ILE A 122 1.36 -11.75 -1.64
C ILE A 122 2.83 -11.39 -1.89
N ASP A 123 3.49 -12.08 -2.81
CA ASP A 123 4.90 -11.86 -3.18
C ASP A 123 5.16 -10.51 -3.86
N LYS A 124 4.10 -9.80 -4.23
CA LYS A 124 4.16 -8.48 -4.88
C LYS A 124 3.69 -7.35 -3.98
N VAL A 125 3.40 -7.65 -2.72
CA VAL A 125 2.80 -6.69 -1.78
C VAL A 125 3.61 -6.60 -0.50
N SER A 126 3.87 -5.38 -0.05
CA SER A 126 4.37 -5.10 1.30
C SER A 126 3.24 -4.58 2.17
N LEU A 127 3.10 -5.12 3.38
CA LEU A 127 2.01 -4.80 4.29
C LEU A 127 2.55 -4.08 5.53
N VAL A 128 1.93 -2.95 5.87
CA VAL A 128 2.24 -2.20 7.09
C VAL A 128 0.96 -1.97 7.87
N TYR A 129 0.91 -2.40 9.10
CA TYR A 129 -0.27 -2.29 9.94
C TYR A 129 -0.06 -1.39 11.16
N GLY A 130 -0.96 -0.43 11.34
CA GLY A 130 -1.19 0.30 12.57
C GLY A 130 -2.60 0.02 13.06
N GLN A 131 -2.77 -1.04 13.83
CA GLN A 131 -4.07 -1.61 14.19
C GLN A 131 -4.83 -0.76 15.22
N MET A 132 -6.13 -1.06 15.44
CA MET A 132 -6.98 -0.31 16.36
C MET A 132 -6.50 -0.32 17.81
N ASN A 133 -5.82 -1.36 18.23
CA ASN A 133 -5.27 -1.52 19.59
C ASN A 133 -3.96 -0.77 19.81
N GLU A 134 -3.38 -0.21 18.77
CA GLU A 134 -2.15 0.57 18.86
C GLU A 134 -2.41 2.04 19.24
N PRO A 135 -1.42 2.72 19.83
CA PRO A 135 -1.52 4.14 20.16
C PRO A 135 -1.86 5.00 18.93
N PRO A 136 -2.57 6.14 19.10
CA PRO A 136 -2.90 7.04 18.00
C PRO A 136 -1.69 7.49 17.20
N GLY A 137 -0.54 7.72 17.84
CA GLY A 137 0.70 8.09 17.16
C GLY A 137 1.22 7.04 16.18
N ASN A 138 0.99 5.75 16.43
CA ASN A 138 1.33 4.68 15.51
C ASN A 138 0.39 4.69 14.30
N ARG A 139 -0.92 4.81 14.55
CA ARG A 139 -1.93 4.89 13.49
C ARG A 139 -1.72 6.10 12.57
N LEU A 140 -1.28 7.23 13.12
CA LEU A 140 -0.97 8.42 12.34
C LEU A 140 0.27 8.22 11.44
N ARG A 141 1.26 7.46 11.90
CA ARG A 141 2.54 7.32 11.19
C ARG A 141 2.64 6.12 10.28
N VAL A 142 1.75 5.14 10.41
CA VAL A 142 1.80 3.91 9.60
C VAL A 142 1.67 4.20 8.09
N ALA A 143 0.88 5.20 7.71
CA ALA A 143 0.76 5.62 6.32
C ALA A 143 2.09 6.20 5.78
N LEU A 144 2.85 6.92 6.61
CA LEU A 144 4.18 7.43 6.24
C LEU A 144 5.19 6.29 6.08
N THR A 145 5.09 5.26 6.91
CA THR A 145 5.93 4.06 6.77
C THR A 145 5.64 3.35 5.44
N GLY A 146 4.38 3.14 5.12
CA GLY A 146 3.97 2.58 3.83
C GLY A 146 4.41 3.44 2.65
N LEU A 147 4.26 4.76 2.75
CA LEU A 147 4.69 5.70 1.72
C LEU A 147 6.21 5.61 1.48
N THR A 148 7.00 5.52 2.54
CA THR A 148 8.46 5.38 2.43
C THR A 148 8.86 4.10 1.68
N MET A 149 8.15 3.00 1.90
CA MET A 149 8.36 1.76 1.15
C MET A 149 7.97 1.91 -0.31
N ALA A 150 6.83 2.55 -0.59
CA ALA A 150 6.38 2.83 -1.95
C ALA A 150 7.37 3.73 -2.70
N GLU A 151 7.89 4.76 -2.05
CA GLU A 151 8.91 5.64 -2.63
C GLU A 151 10.21 4.91 -2.96
N ALA A 152 10.62 3.95 -2.13
CA ALA A 152 11.81 3.16 -2.42
C ALA A 152 11.67 2.34 -3.71
N PHE A 153 10.51 1.72 -3.93
CA PHE A 153 10.23 1.00 -5.18
C PHE A 153 10.09 1.95 -6.38
N ARG A 154 9.48 3.11 -6.19
CA ARG A 154 9.41 4.15 -7.23
C ARG A 154 10.81 4.60 -7.65
N ASP A 155 11.70 4.84 -6.70
CA ASP A 155 13.06 5.30 -6.95
C ASP A 155 13.91 4.23 -7.70
N GLU A 156 13.48 2.97 -7.67
CA GLU A 156 14.02 1.87 -8.48
C GLU A 156 13.41 1.82 -9.90
N GLY A 157 12.54 2.76 -10.24
CA GLY A 157 11.90 2.84 -11.56
C GLY A 157 10.72 1.88 -11.75
N ARG A 158 10.12 1.37 -10.67
CA ARG A 158 8.98 0.47 -10.74
C ARG A 158 7.66 1.24 -10.63
N ASP A 159 6.64 0.73 -11.27
CA ASP A 159 5.26 1.17 -11.01
C ASP A 159 4.83 0.68 -9.64
N VAL A 160 4.30 1.58 -8.82
CA VAL A 160 3.89 1.28 -7.43
C VAL A 160 2.46 1.72 -7.21
N LEU A 161 1.66 0.80 -6.67
CA LEU A 161 0.31 1.09 -6.22
C LEU A 161 0.29 1.10 -4.69
N MET A 162 -0.06 2.24 -4.10
CA MET A 162 -0.17 2.38 -2.65
C MET A 162 -1.62 2.48 -2.21
N PHE A 163 -1.98 1.69 -1.24
CA PHE A 163 -3.29 1.71 -0.59
C PHE A 163 -3.18 2.19 0.85
N ILE A 164 -4.14 3.00 1.25
CA ILE A 164 -4.32 3.42 2.65
C ILE A 164 -5.77 3.08 3.04
N ASP A 165 -5.96 2.12 3.88
CA ASP A 165 -7.27 1.72 4.42
C ASP A 165 -7.27 1.85 5.95
N ASN A 166 -7.99 2.79 6.56
CA ASN A 166 -8.77 3.76 5.81
C ASN A 166 -8.37 5.19 6.22
N ILE A 167 -8.56 6.10 5.31
CA ILE A 167 -8.17 7.51 5.46
C ILE A 167 -8.95 8.21 6.59
N TYR A 168 -10.17 7.79 6.90
CA TYR A 168 -10.97 8.35 7.98
C TYR A 168 -10.32 8.12 9.35
N ARG A 169 -9.85 6.89 9.61
CA ARG A 169 -9.15 6.55 10.85
C ARG A 169 -7.78 7.19 10.94
N TYR A 170 -7.12 7.39 9.81
CA TYR A 170 -5.90 8.19 9.72
C TYR A 170 -6.14 9.63 10.19
N THR A 171 -7.17 10.27 9.67
CA THR A 171 -7.54 11.65 10.03
C THR A 171 -7.93 11.77 11.50
N LEU A 172 -8.65 10.78 12.05
CA LEU A 172 -9.02 10.77 13.48
C LEU A 172 -7.83 10.58 14.42
N ALA A 173 -6.74 10.02 13.94
CA ALA A 173 -5.54 9.79 14.75
C ALA A 173 -4.62 11.03 14.82
N GLY A 174 -4.79 11.99 13.93
CA GLY A 174 -4.09 13.29 13.86
C GLY A 174 -4.97 14.39 14.37
#